data_fd9321b0fcc6389f660c482d5f7b2faa
#
_entry.id   fd9321b0fcc6389f660c482d5f7b2faa
#
_cell.length_a   1.000
_cell.length_b   1.000
_cell.length_c   1.000
_cell.angle_alpha   90.00
_cell.angle_beta   90.00
_cell.angle_gamma   90.00
#
_symmetry.space_group_name_H-M   'P 1'
#
loop_
_entity.id
_entity.type
_entity.pdbx_description
1 polymer ?
#
loop_
_entity_poly.entity_id
_entity_poly.type
_entity_poly.pdbx_seq_one_letter_code
_entity_poly.pdbx_strand_id
1 'polypeptide(L)'
;MIRNLLVILLVNLLSLSAAYAGNGKKVYADYHGVRYTRQHDGQIGRWGMFATMPKTSTDIKYICRNADIIGDDGRHEIAAKHYPMVGMQSNLDPDFIEYQILSAKAAGIDGFFIEWGFMPHENDNLLKAMQPIAAKYGFEIGVNWCDGWLYYDWITRIYPNIKTRADKTKYMEKCFKYLADSVFTGKTAPIVNGRPVFYHFGGGATPEEFAQVLEANKDFVSKTNPVMLRRWADWGKLENNIYKPVTYSAKMEEWKKLKEVPTAWIPARVRERDAEHLGCDFWASKEDVLRFMEPFRDQVWLSNNPDYTVKCGFVIPGMDNHGCGGWGHSKFYEIDRYKGKLYDAMWQYNMQYRDSLDMMFIASWSDYTEGHEIEPTIENGYRELETTLRYASVFKEFEPNISALRLPHQLFQMRKAVELLNLIGLKEDLLTQLLDNAALQMAEGSYQQAADLMIQASEMIGQENEKVTNNEF
;
A
#
# COMPACT_ATOMS: atom_id res chain seq x y z
N MET A 1 -18.06 -18.53 -42.05
CA MET A 1 -18.61 -17.95 -40.80
C MET A 1 -17.67 -18.09 -39.62
N ILE A 2 -17.16 -19.27 -39.28
CA ILE A 2 -16.27 -19.53 -38.11
C ILE A 2 -14.95 -18.75 -38.20
N ARG A 3 -14.37 -18.60 -39.38
CA ARG A 3 -13.10 -17.88 -39.60
C ARG A 3 -13.23 -16.37 -39.38
N ASN A 4 -14.39 -15.76 -39.64
CA ASN A 4 -14.65 -14.36 -39.38
C ASN A 4 -14.97 -14.10 -37.90
N LEU A 5 -15.56 -15.06 -37.18
CA LEU A 5 -15.74 -14.99 -35.72
C LEU A 5 -14.39 -15.03 -34.98
N LEU A 6 -13.43 -15.87 -35.41
CA LEU A 6 -12.10 -15.96 -34.81
C LEU A 6 -11.28 -14.68 -35.02
N VAL A 7 -11.41 -14.03 -36.18
CA VAL A 7 -10.73 -12.76 -36.45
C VAL A 7 -11.33 -11.61 -35.62
N ILE A 8 -12.66 -11.59 -35.43
CA ILE A 8 -13.33 -10.61 -34.57
C ILE A 8 -12.97 -10.83 -33.08
N LEU A 9 -12.85 -12.08 -32.62
CA LEU A 9 -12.37 -12.39 -31.27
C LEU A 9 -10.90 -12.00 -31.07
N LEU A 10 -10.02 -12.25 -32.04
CA LEU A 10 -8.61 -11.87 -31.98
C LEU A 10 -8.40 -10.35 -32.04
N VAL A 11 -9.18 -9.64 -32.85
CA VAL A 11 -9.13 -8.17 -32.94
C VAL A 11 -9.67 -7.54 -31.65
N ASN A 12 -10.72 -8.09 -31.04
CA ASN A 12 -11.21 -7.64 -29.72
C ASN A 12 -10.23 -7.98 -28.59
N LEU A 13 -9.54 -9.14 -28.61
CA LEU A 13 -8.48 -9.45 -27.66
C LEU A 13 -7.25 -8.54 -27.78
N LEU A 14 -6.93 -8.05 -28.98
CA LEU A 14 -5.83 -7.10 -29.21
C LEU A 14 -6.23 -5.65 -28.90
N SER A 15 -7.51 -5.30 -29.01
CA SER A 15 -8.00 -3.96 -28.63
C SER A 15 -8.28 -3.82 -27.13
N LEU A 16 -8.55 -4.93 -26.41
CA LEU A 16 -8.75 -4.93 -24.95
C LEU A 16 -7.44 -4.78 -24.16
N SER A 17 -6.28 -5.17 -24.73
CA SER A 17 -4.99 -4.90 -24.10
C SER A 17 -4.48 -3.46 -24.25
N ALA A 18 -5.11 -2.66 -25.11
CA ALA A 18 -4.70 -1.28 -25.37
C ALA A 18 -5.26 -0.24 -24.39
N ALA A 19 -6.29 -0.59 -23.60
CA ALA A 19 -6.95 0.35 -22.69
C ALA A 19 -6.10 0.79 -21.49
N TYR A 20 -5.01 0.06 -21.18
CA TYR A 20 -4.04 0.37 -20.13
C TYR A 20 -2.58 0.35 -20.58
N ALA A 21 -2.32 0.32 -21.90
CA ALA A 21 -0.98 0.49 -22.43
C ALA A 21 -0.59 1.98 -22.38
N GLY A 22 -0.47 2.51 -21.17
CA GLY A 22 0.07 3.84 -20.90
C GLY A 22 1.56 3.90 -21.32
N ASN A 23 2.17 5.05 -21.11
CA ASN A 23 3.57 5.36 -21.45
C ASN A 23 4.64 4.55 -20.68
N GLY A 24 4.29 3.42 -20.05
CA GLY A 24 5.18 2.56 -19.27
C GLY A 24 5.43 3.03 -17.84
N LYS A 25 4.90 4.19 -17.45
CA LYS A 25 5.01 4.71 -16.08
C LYS A 25 4.10 3.97 -15.12
N LYS A 26 4.52 3.90 -13.85
CA LYS A 26 3.85 3.11 -12.82
C LYS A 26 3.47 3.95 -11.60
N VAL A 27 2.38 3.56 -10.93
CA VAL A 27 1.96 4.12 -9.64
C VAL A 27 1.82 2.96 -8.65
N TYR A 28 2.56 3.01 -7.56
CA TYR A 28 2.51 2.02 -6.50
C TYR A 28 2.12 2.65 -5.17
N ALA A 29 1.51 1.86 -4.30
CA ALA A 29 1.23 2.28 -2.93
C ALA A 29 1.88 1.31 -1.93
N ASP A 30 2.42 1.86 -0.87
CA ASP A 30 2.85 1.09 0.29
C ASP A 30 1.64 0.47 0.99
N TYR A 31 1.76 -0.77 1.45
CA TYR A 31 0.67 -1.52 2.04
C TYR A 31 1.03 -2.05 3.42
N HIS A 32 0.31 -1.58 4.43
CA HIS A 32 0.44 -2.04 5.80
C HIS A 32 -0.71 -2.98 6.15
N GLY A 33 -0.38 -4.20 6.55
CA GLY A 33 -1.34 -5.26 6.85
C GLY A 33 -1.27 -5.76 8.29
N VAL A 34 -1.48 -7.08 8.45
CA VAL A 34 -1.51 -7.77 9.75
C VAL A 34 -2.70 -7.28 10.60
N ARG A 35 -3.81 -6.94 9.93
CA ARG A 35 -5.09 -6.62 10.53
C ARG A 35 -6.03 -7.78 10.31
N TYR A 36 -6.69 -8.23 11.36
CA TYR A 36 -7.46 -9.46 11.38
C TYR A 36 -8.81 -9.23 12.04
N THR A 37 -9.73 -10.19 11.88
CA THR A 37 -10.99 -10.21 12.63
C THR A 37 -11.12 -11.50 13.42
N ARG A 38 -11.78 -11.43 14.57
CA ARG A 38 -11.99 -12.66 15.37
C ARG A 38 -12.82 -13.71 14.64
N GLN A 39 -13.77 -13.25 13.82
CA GLN A 39 -14.61 -14.14 13.02
C GLN A 39 -13.78 -14.92 12.00
N HIS A 40 -12.86 -14.27 11.31
CA HIS A 40 -12.08 -14.88 10.23
C HIS A 40 -10.80 -15.56 10.75
N ASP A 41 -10.09 -14.93 11.70
CA ASP A 41 -8.72 -15.30 12.06
C ASP A 41 -8.57 -15.70 13.54
N GLY A 42 -9.62 -15.56 14.36
CA GLY A 42 -9.55 -15.79 15.80
C GLY A 42 -8.77 -14.72 16.58
N GLN A 43 -8.25 -13.72 15.92
CA GLN A 43 -7.46 -12.62 16.50
C GLN A 43 -7.78 -11.29 15.81
N ILE A 44 -7.31 -10.18 16.39
CA ILE A 44 -7.56 -8.82 15.88
C ILE A 44 -6.35 -8.23 15.13
N GLY A 45 -5.13 -8.66 15.49
CA GLY A 45 -3.91 -8.12 14.92
C GLY A 45 -3.76 -6.61 15.18
N ARG A 46 -3.31 -5.87 14.18
CA ARG A 46 -3.02 -4.43 14.31
C ARG A 46 -4.26 -3.54 14.46
N TRP A 47 -5.48 -4.04 14.30
CA TRP A 47 -6.68 -3.28 14.69
C TRP A 47 -6.71 -2.97 16.19
N GLY A 48 -6.10 -3.86 17.01
CA GLY A 48 -5.94 -3.67 18.46
C GLY A 48 -4.54 -3.21 18.87
N MET A 49 -3.74 -2.66 17.98
CA MET A 49 -2.36 -2.30 18.22
C MET A 49 -2.23 -1.38 19.46
N PHE A 50 -1.41 -1.78 20.43
CA PHE A 50 -1.21 -1.08 21.71
C PHE A 50 -2.47 -0.83 22.57
N ALA A 51 -3.59 -1.50 22.30
CA ALA A 51 -4.82 -1.38 23.10
C ALA A 51 -4.60 -1.65 24.60
N THR A 52 -3.65 -2.52 24.95
CA THR A 52 -3.32 -2.90 26.32
C THR A 52 -2.18 -2.07 26.93
N MET A 53 -1.60 -1.13 26.21
CA MET A 53 -0.54 -0.30 26.76
C MET A 53 -1.07 0.59 27.89
N PRO A 54 -0.33 0.74 29.00
CA PRO A 54 -0.76 1.61 30.09
C PRO A 54 -0.86 3.06 29.60
N LYS A 55 -1.93 3.73 29.95
CA LYS A 55 -2.08 5.16 29.73
C LYS A 55 -1.10 5.90 30.62
N THR A 56 0.06 6.27 30.07
CA THR A 56 1.15 6.90 30.82
C THR A 56 0.95 8.40 31.03
N SER A 57 -0.02 9.00 30.34
CA SER A 57 -0.34 10.43 30.47
C SER A 57 -1.82 10.67 30.28
N THR A 58 -2.37 11.64 31.03
CA THR A 58 -3.75 12.11 30.89
C THR A 58 -4.01 12.81 29.57
N ASP A 59 -2.95 13.28 28.91
CA ASP A 59 -3.02 14.06 27.66
C ASP A 59 -2.98 13.17 26.41
N ILE A 60 -2.63 11.90 26.57
CA ILE A 60 -2.54 10.95 25.46
C ILE A 60 -3.82 10.16 25.37
N LYS A 61 -4.62 10.45 24.36
CA LYS A 61 -5.77 9.65 24.00
C LYS A 61 -5.30 8.54 23.05
N TYR A 62 -5.20 7.31 23.56
CA TYR A 62 -5.10 6.15 22.68
C TYR A 62 -6.37 6.08 21.84
N ILE A 63 -6.21 5.97 20.52
CA ILE A 63 -7.34 5.85 19.60
C ILE A 63 -8.00 4.46 19.83
N CYS A 64 -7.19 3.40 19.88
CA CYS A 64 -7.69 2.06 20.20
C CYS A 64 -7.60 1.78 21.70
N ARG A 65 -8.75 1.43 22.28
CA ARG A 65 -8.83 0.89 23.64
C ARG A 65 -9.04 -0.61 23.64
N ASN A 66 -9.97 -1.09 22.86
CA ASN A 66 -10.25 -2.51 22.65
C ASN A 66 -11.09 -2.64 21.35
N ALA A 67 -10.51 -3.22 20.31
CA ALA A 67 -11.17 -3.39 19.03
C ALA A 67 -12.34 -4.41 19.04
N ASP A 68 -12.57 -5.14 20.14
CA ASP A 68 -13.77 -5.96 20.35
C ASP A 68 -14.98 -5.13 20.82
N ILE A 69 -14.75 -3.92 21.33
CA ILE A 69 -15.86 -3.01 21.73
C ILE A 69 -16.45 -2.37 20.50
N ILE A 70 -17.79 -2.42 20.42
CA ILE A 70 -18.57 -1.70 19.40
C ILE A 70 -19.23 -0.51 20.13
N GLY A 71 -18.98 0.69 19.63
CA GLY A 71 -19.59 1.92 20.12
C GLY A 71 -21.06 2.05 19.75
N ASP A 72 -21.72 3.08 20.28
CA ASP A 72 -23.13 3.37 20.01
C ASP A 72 -23.42 3.67 18.52
N ASP A 73 -22.39 4.06 17.77
CA ASP A 73 -22.45 4.30 16.33
C ASP A 73 -22.22 3.03 15.47
N GLY A 74 -22.11 1.86 16.11
CA GLY A 74 -21.90 0.57 15.46
C GLY A 74 -20.45 0.33 15.01
N ARG A 75 -19.48 1.18 15.38
CA ARG A 75 -18.08 1.04 15.01
C ARG A 75 -17.26 0.37 16.10
N HIS A 76 -16.29 -0.45 15.68
CA HIS A 76 -15.28 -1.00 16.58
C HIS A 76 -14.29 0.09 17.05
N GLU A 77 -13.83 0.00 18.32
CA GLU A 77 -12.72 0.86 18.83
C GLU A 77 -11.39 0.37 18.30
N ILE A 78 -11.05 0.70 17.06
CA ILE A 78 -9.83 0.26 16.38
C ILE A 78 -8.67 1.25 16.52
N ALA A 79 -7.44 0.73 16.33
CA ALA A 79 -6.20 1.50 16.32
C ALA A 79 -6.03 2.24 14.98
N ALA A 80 -6.87 3.26 14.76
CA ALA A 80 -6.88 4.03 13.53
C ALA A 80 -7.31 5.48 13.80
N LYS A 81 -6.76 6.42 13.05
CA LYS A 81 -7.22 7.82 13.05
C LYS A 81 -8.54 7.97 12.30
N HIS A 82 -8.66 7.29 11.16
CA HIS A 82 -9.84 7.30 10.32
C HIS A 82 -10.41 5.89 10.23
N TYR A 83 -11.73 5.79 10.17
CA TYR A 83 -12.40 4.49 10.17
C TYR A 83 -12.59 3.97 8.74
N PRO A 84 -12.17 2.73 8.41
CA PRO A 84 -12.34 2.16 7.07
C PRO A 84 -13.79 2.21 6.62
N MET A 85 -14.04 2.58 5.37
CA MET A 85 -15.41 2.67 4.84
C MET A 85 -16.13 1.32 4.84
N VAL A 86 -15.40 0.24 4.66
CA VAL A 86 -15.93 -1.14 4.70
C VAL A 86 -15.90 -1.76 6.10
N GLY A 87 -15.55 -0.97 7.13
CA GLY A 87 -15.43 -1.46 8.51
C GLY A 87 -14.15 -2.25 8.78
N MET A 88 -14.09 -2.85 9.96
CA MET A 88 -12.95 -3.68 10.38
C MET A 88 -12.97 -5.02 9.60
N GLN A 89 -11.96 -5.25 8.77
CA GLN A 89 -11.84 -6.43 7.92
C GLN A 89 -10.54 -7.18 8.20
N SER A 90 -10.47 -8.46 7.76
CA SER A 90 -9.26 -9.25 7.78
C SER A 90 -8.45 -9.03 6.49
N ASN A 91 -7.14 -8.77 6.63
CA ASN A 91 -6.23 -8.74 5.48
C ASN A 91 -6.01 -10.13 4.84
N LEU A 92 -6.50 -11.21 5.44
CA LEU A 92 -6.44 -12.57 4.88
C LEU A 92 -7.77 -13.00 4.22
N ASP A 93 -8.84 -12.22 4.38
CA ASP A 93 -10.11 -12.45 3.69
C ASP A 93 -9.96 -12.22 2.18
N PRO A 94 -10.19 -13.23 1.33
CA PRO A 94 -10.05 -13.10 -0.12
C PRO A 94 -10.94 -12.02 -0.74
N ASP A 95 -12.16 -11.84 -0.24
CA ASP A 95 -13.08 -10.82 -0.73
C ASP A 95 -12.59 -9.40 -0.38
N PHE A 96 -11.97 -9.24 0.80
CA PHE A 96 -11.38 -7.96 1.17
C PHE A 96 -10.11 -7.67 0.36
N ILE A 97 -9.26 -8.66 0.11
CA ILE A 97 -8.10 -8.52 -0.78
C ILE A 97 -8.56 -8.13 -2.20
N GLU A 98 -9.62 -8.79 -2.72
CA GLU A 98 -10.23 -8.45 -4.02
C GLU A 98 -10.67 -6.99 -4.06
N TYR A 99 -11.42 -6.56 -3.05
CA TYR A 99 -11.87 -5.17 -2.90
C TYR A 99 -10.72 -4.16 -2.95
N GLN A 100 -9.66 -4.41 -2.18
CA GLN A 100 -8.51 -3.51 -2.11
C GLN A 100 -7.78 -3.42 -3.46
N ILE A 101 -7.54 -4.56 -4.11
CA ILE A 101 -6.87 -4.61 -5.42
C ILE A 101 -7.71 -3.89 -6.48
N LEU A 102 -9.01 -4.17 -6.57
CA LEU A 102 -9.89 -3.54 -7.55
C LEU A 102 -10.06 -2.04 -7.30
N SER A 103 -10.14 -1.61 -6.03
CA SER A 103 -10.18 -0.20 -5.66
C SER A 103 -8.92 0.55 -6.06
N ALA A 104 -7.74 -0.05 -5.82
CA ALA A 104 -6.46 0.50 -6.23
C ALA A 104 -6.35 0.60 -7.76
N LYS A 105 -6.74 -0.45 -8.49
CA LYS A 105 -6.76 -0.43 -9.96
C LYS A 105 -7.70 0.65 -10.51
N ALA A 106 -8.89 0.79 -9.95
CA ALA A 106 -9.83 1.84 -10.35
C ALA A 106 -9.26 3.25 -10.15
N ALA A 107 -8.38 3.44 -9.15
CA ALA A 107 -7.66 4.69 -8.91
C ALA A 107 -6.40 4.85 -9.77
N GLY A 108 -6.09 3.91 -10.67
CA GLY A 108 -4.92 3.95 -11.54
C GLY A 108 -3.62 3.47 -10.88
N ILE A 109 -3.70 2.80 -9.74
CA ILE A 109 -2.55 2.18 -9.04
C ILE A 109 -2.26 0.82 -9.69
N ASP A 110 -0.99 0.52 -9.93
CA ASP A 110 -0.53 -0.69 -10.61
C ASP A 110 -0.20 -1.84 -9.65
N GLY A 111 0.12 -1.51 -8.40
CA GLY A 111 0.52 -2.52 -7.43
C GLY A 111 0.70 -2.00 -6.01
N PHE A 112 0.87 -2.95 -5.08
CA PHE A 112 1.21 -2.68 -3.69
C PHE A 112 2.62 -3.14 -3.36
N PHE A 113 3.29 -2.39 -2.47
CA PHE A 113 4.52 -2.81 -1.82
C PHE A 113 4.19 -3.12 -0.35
N ILE A 114 4.15 -4.42 -0.03
CA ILE A 114 3.79 -4.87 1.31
C ILE A 114 4.94 -4.61 2.28
N GLU A 115 4.66 -3.95 3.41
CA GLU A 115 5.59 -3.83 4.52
C GLU A 115 6.03 -5.23 4.96
N TRP A 116 7.32 -5.55 4.80
CA TRP A 116 7.85 -6.90 4.97
C TRP A 116 9.24 -6.88 5.63
N GLY A 117 9.48 -7.75 6.58
CA GLY A 117 10.76 -7.81 7.29
C GLY A 117 11.59 -9.06 6.97
N PHE A 118 10.98 -10.22 7.11
CA PHE A 118 11.62 -11.53 6.93
C PHE A 118 10.58 -12.64 6.80
N MET A 119 11.01 -13.85 6.43
CA MET A 119 10.15 -15.04 6.33
C MET A 119 10.66 -16.15 7.27
N PRO A 120 9.75 -17.02 7.85
CA PRO A 120 8.30 -16.82 7.90
C PRO A 120 7.92 -15.74 8.92
N HIS A 121 6.91 -14.95 8.60
CA HIS A 121 6.35 -13.91 9.46
C HIS A 121 4.90 -13.61 9.02
N GLU A 122 4.13 -12.90 9.83
CA GLU A 122 2.74 -12.55 9.51
C GLU A 122 2.60 -11.79 8.20
N ASN A 123 3.52 -10.86 7.91
CA ASN A 123 3.54 -10.13 6.65
C ASN A 123 3.87 -11.01 5.43
N ASP A 124 4.60 -12.11 5.65
CA ASP A 124 4.84 -13.11 4.62
C ASP A 124 3.58 -13.96 4.32
N ASN A 125 2.76 -14.22 5.35
CA ASN A 125 1.46 -14.86 5.16
C ASN A 125 0.51 -13.97 4.33
N LEU A 126 0.51 -12.67 4.61
CA LEU A 126 -0.23 -11.68 3.82
C LEU A 126 0.24 -11.63 2.37
N LEU A 127 1.56 -11.59 2.13
CA LEU A 127 2.15 -11.62 0.79
C LEU A 127 1.64 -12.85 0.00
N LYS A 128 1.69 -14.04 0.62
CA LYS A 128 1.21 -15.30 0.02
C LYS A 128 -0.29 -15.32 -0.25
N ALA A 129 -1.09 -14.71 0.62
CA ALA A 129 -2.54 -14.62 0.43
C ALA A 129 -2.90 -13.65 -0.71
N MET A 130 -2.18 -12.55 -0.84
CA MET A 130 -2.46 -11.50 -1.82
C MET A 130 -2.01 -11.86 -3.25
N GLN A 131 -0.86 -12.53 -3.40
CA GLN A 131 -0.27 -12.84 -4.72
C GLN A 131 -1.21 -13.58 -5.70
N PRO A 132 -1.95 -14.65 -5.32
CA PRO A 132 -2.83 -15.35 -6.27
C PRO A 132 -3.99 -14.47 -6.73
N ILE A 133 -4.54 -13.63 -5.86
CA ILE A 133 -5.65 -12.72 -6.20
C ILE A 133 -5.13 -11.59 -7.10
N ALA A 134 -3.96 -11.05 -6.79
CA ALA A 134 -3.28 -10.07 -7.62
C ALA A 134 -2.98 -10.61 -9.02
N ALA A 135 -2.51 -11.86 -9.12
CA ALA A 135 -2.27 -12.52 -10.41
C ALA A 135 -3.56 -12.72 -11.24
N LYS A 136 -4.70 -12.99 -10.57
CA LYS A 136 -6.02 -13.10 -11.22
C LYS A 136 -6.42 -11.78 -11.89
N TYR A 137 -6.10 -10.64 -11.26
CA TYR A 137 -6.52 -9.32 -11.72
C TYR A 137 -5.42 -8.50 -12.41
N GLY A 138 -4.25 -9.09 -12.68
CA GLY A 138 -3.14 -8.39 -13.32
C GLY A 138 -2.66 -7.19 -12.48
N PHE A 139 -2.45 -7.42 -11.19
CA PHE A 139 -1.97 -6.42 -10.23
C PHE A 139 -0.60 -6.82 -9.69
N GLU A 140 0.28 -5.87 -9.45
CA GLU A 140 1.66 -6.13 -9.06
C GLU A 140 1.81 -6.11 -7.53
N ILE A 141 2.63 -7.03 -6.99
CA ILE A 141 2.90 -7.13 -5.55
C ILE A 141 4.41 -7.15 -5.33
N GLY A 142 4.91 -6.10 -4.72
CA GLY A 142 6.29 -5.95 -4.27
C GLY A 142 6.40 -5.98 -2.75
N VAL A 143 7.60 -5.69 -2.26
CA VAL A 143 7.85 -5.54 -0.83
C VAL A 143 8.49 -4.18 -0.53
N ASN A 144 8.04 -3.58 0.56
CA ASN A 144 8.71 -2.51 1.28
C ASN A 144 9.53 -3.18 2.39
N TRP A 145 10.83 -3.42 2.12
CA TRP A 145 11.65 -4.26 2.98
C TRP A 145 12.19 -3.51 4.21
N CYS A 146 11.55 -3.73 5.34
CA CYS A 146 11.93 -3.26 6.66
C CYS A 146 12.95 -4.23 7.30
N ASP A 147 14.18 -4.27 6.80
CA ASP A 147 15.24 -5.17 7.29
C ASP A 147 15.61 -4.88 8.76
N GLY A 148 15.28 -3.70 9.28
CA GLY A 148 15.40 -3.37 10.69
C GLY A 148 14.74 -4.40 11.61
N TRP A 149 13.61 -4.97 11.20
CA TRP A 149 12.92 -5.99 12.00
C TRP A 149 13.76 -7.25 12.21
N LEU A 150 14.58 -7.62 11.22
CA LEU A 150 15.53 -8.73 11.34
C LEU A 150 16.67 -8.41 12.31
N TYR A 151 17.09 -7.14 12.40
CA TYR A 151 18.23 -6.73 13.23
C TYR A 151 17.85 -6.34 14.66
N TYR A 152 16.57 -6.23 15.00
CA TYR A 152 16.12 -5.99 16.37
C TYR A 152 16.30 -7.22 17.27
N ASP A 153 16.51 -7.02 18.56
CA ASP A 153 16.77 -8.11 19.51
C ASP A 153 15.58 -9.08 19.68
N TRP A 154 14.37 -8.64 19.39
CA TRP A 154 13.18 -9.51 19.49
C TRP A 154 13.21 -10.67 18.48
N ILE A 155 13.94 -10.58 17.36
CA ILE A 155 14.09 -11.68 16.41
C ILE A 155 14.66 -12.94 17.06
N THR A 156 15.59 -12.78 18.05
CA THR A 156 16.19 -13.88 18.78
C THR A 156 15.18 -14.65 19.62
N ARG A 157 14.06 -14.01 20.01
CA ARG A 157 12.96 -14.67 20.74
C ARG A 157 12.16 -15.60 19.84
N ILE A 158 12.02 -15.25 18.57
CA ILE A 158 11.31 -16.04 17.55
C ILE A 158 12.25 -17.11 16.97
N TYR A 159 13.49 -16.73 16.67
CA TYR A 159 14.51 -17.58 16.07
C TYR A 159 15.77 -17.62 16.94
N PRO A 160 15.84 -18.51 17.96
CA PRO A 160 16.92 -18.51 18.96
C PRO A 160 18.34 -18.71 18.40
N ASN A 161 18.46 -19.23 17.18
CA ASN A 161 19.75 -19.43 16.51
C ASN A 161 20.25 -18.17 15.77
N ILE A 162 19.44 -17.12 15.66
CA ILE A 162 19.81 -15.86 15.00
C ILE A 162 20.17 -14.84 16.07
N LYS A 163 21.43 -14.81 16.50
CA LYS A 163 21.88 -14.01 17.65
C LYS A 163 22.78 -12.85 17.26
N THR A 164 23.78 -13.13 16.46
CA THR A 164 24.80 -12.14 16.09
C THR A 164 24.40 -11.39 14.82
N ARG A 165 25.04 -10.25 14.55
CA ARG A 165 24.83 -9.55 13.27
C ARG A 165 25.18 -10.44 12.08
N ALA A 166 26.23 -11.24 12.17
CA ALA A 166 26.61 -12.18 11.12
C ALA A 166 25.49 -13.23 10.88
N ASP A 167 24.85 -13.76 11.94
CA ASP A 167 23.71 -14.67 11.78
C ASP A 167 22.54 -13.96 11.08
N LYS A 168 22.25 -12.70 11.46
CA LYS A 168 21.19 -11.88 10.89
C LYS A 168 21.47 -11.60 9.40
N THR A 169 22.70 -11.24 9.06
CA THR A 169 23.13 -11.05 7.64
C THR A 169 22.98 -12.35 6.84
N LYS A 170 23.40 -13.47 7.40
CA LYS A 170 23.22 -14.78 6.76
C LYS A 170 21.75 -15.18 6.60
N TYR A 171 20.89 -14.75 7.50
CA TYR A 171 19.46 -14.95 7.36
C TYR A 171 18.84 -13.99 6.32
N MET A 172 19.34 -12.77 6.25
CA MET A 172 18.96 -11.80 5.22
C MET A 172 19.29 -12.28 3.81
N GLU A 173 20.43 -12.98 3.60
CA GLU A 173 20.75 -13.63 2.32
C GLU A 173 19.65 -14.62 1.88
N LYS A 174 19.11 -15.42 2.82
CA LYS A 174 18.00 -16.35 2.57
C LYS A 174 16.70 -15.61 2.27
N CYS A 175 16.43 -14.53 3.00
CA CYS A 175 15.27 -13.67 2.76
C CYS A 175 15.32 -13.06 1.35
N PHE A 176 16.48 -12.52 0.94
CA PHE A 176 16.66 -11.98 -0.41
C PHE A 176 16.45 -13.04 -1.49
N LYS A 177 17.02 -14.24 -1.29
CA LYS A 177 16.80 -15.35 -2.22
C LYS A 177 15.32 -15.72 -2.33
N TYR A 178 14.61 -15.80 -1.20
CA TYR A 178 13.18 -16.06 -1.20
C TYR A 178 12.40 -15.00 -1.98
N LEU A 179 12.70 -13.72 -1.78
CA LEU A 179 12.08 -12.63 -2.52
C LEU A 179 12.43 -12.71 -4.02
N ALA A 180 13.66 -13.04 -4.36
CA ALA A 180 14.10 -13.23 -5.73
C ALA A 180 13.30 -14.33 -6.45
N ASP A 181 13.07 -15.45 -5.77
CA ASP A 181 12.39 -16.62 -6.33
C ASP A 181 10.85 -16.44 -6.38
N SER A 182 10.24 -15.71 -5.42
CA SER A 182 8.79 -15.69 -5.22
C SER A 182 8.11 -14.34 -5.52
N VAL A 183 8.86 -13.24 -5.48
CA VAL A 183 8.32 -11.88 -5.68
C VAL A 183 8.88 -11.24 -6.94
N PHE A 184 10.21 -11.18 -7.08
CA PHE A 184 10.84 -10.41 -8.17
C PHE A 184 10.83 -11.10 -9.53
N THR A 185 10.49 -12.40 -9.58
CA THR A 185 10.38 -13.19 -10.83
C THR A 185 8.98 -13.75 -11.05
N GLY A 186 8.07 -13.52 -10.12
CA GLY A 186 6.68 -14.00 -10.20
C GLY A 186 5.84 -13.25 -11.24
N LYS A 187 4.63 -13.75 -11.51
CA LYS A 187 3.66 -13.09 -12.42
C LYS A 187 3.19 -11.73 -11.92
N THR A 188 3.32 -11.49 -10.62
CA THR A 188 2.92 -10.24 -9.94
C THR A 188 4.11 -9.36 -9.64
N ALA A 189 5.29 -9.65 -10.16
CA ALA A 189 6.49 -8.85 -9.91
C ALA A 189 6.30 -7.40 -10.36
N PRO A 190 6.62 -6.39 -9.52
CA PRO A 190 6.61 -5.01 -9.96
C PRO A 190 7.76 -4.78 -10.94
N ILE A 191 7.42 -4.37 -12.16
CA ILE A 191 8.38 -4.17 -13.25
C ILE A 191 8.33 -2.72 -13.73
N VAL A 192 9.47 -2.03 -13.67
CA VAL A 192 9.66 -0.69 -14.22
C VAL A 192 10.86 -0.71 -15.18
N ASN A 193 10.68 -0.21 -16.38
CA ASN A 193 11.72 -0.21 -17.43
C ASN A 193 12.31 -1.62 -17.66
N GLY A 194 11.45 -2.67 -17.61
CA GLY A 194 11.85 -4.07 -17.82
C GLY A 194 12.63 -4.71 -16.69
N ARG A 195 12.70 -4.08 -15.52
CA ARG A 195 13.48 -4.54 -14.36
C ARG A 195 12.59 -4.70 -13.13
N PRO A 196 12.79 -5.77 -12.32
CA PRO A 196 12.09 -5.90 -11.06
C PRO A 196 12.50 -4.78 -10.10
N VAL A 197 11.52 -4.27 -9.36
CA VAL A 197 11.72 -3.18 -8.39
C VAL A 197 11.41 -3.67 -6.99
N PHE A 198 12.25 -3.32 -6.03
CA PHE A 198 11.89 -3.42 -4.63
C PHE A 198 12.26 -2.15 -3.86
N TYR A 199 11.53 -1.90 -2.79
CA TYR A 199 11.75 -0.76 -1.92
C TYR A 199 12.49 -1.23 -0.66
N HIS A 200 13.71 -0.74 -0.46
CA HIS A 200 14.52 -1.03 0.71
C HIS A 200 14.31 0.06 1.76
N PHE A 201 13.34 -0.16 2.65
CA PHE A 201 13.07 0.75 3.77
C PHE A 201 14.26 0.79 4.72
N GLY A 202 14.89 -0.34 4.95
CA GLY A 202 16.12 -0.46 5.72
C GLY A 202 15.88 -0.38 7.24
N GLY A 203 16.90 0.11 7.92
CA GLY A 203 16.89 0.27 9.37
C GLY A 203 17.73 -0.76 10.11
N GLY A 204 18.25 -1.79 9.43
CA GLY A 204 18.99 -2.89 10.04
C GLY A 204 20.41 -3.08 9.49
N ALA A 205 20.52 -3.50 8.24
CA ALA A 205 21.80 -3.80 7.60
C ALA A 205 22.66 -2.55 7.38
N THR A 206 23.98 -2.71 7.45
CA THR A 206 24.93 -1.74 6.94
C THR A 206 25.14 -1.93 5.42
N PRO A 207 25.73 -0.95 4.70
CA PRO A 207 26.09 -1.14 3.29
C PRO A 207 26.94 -2.37 3.04
N GLU A 208 27.91 -2.66 3.92
CA GLU A 208 28.81 -3.82 3.81
C GLU A 208 28.07 -5.14 4.01
N GLU A 209 27.13 -5.20 4.95
CA GLU A 209 26.29 -6.38 5.19
C GLU A 209 25.36 -6.61 4.00
N PHE A 210 24.76 -5.56 3.46
CA PHE A 210 23.91 -5.67 2.28
C PHE A 210 24.70 -6.05 1.02
N ALA A 211 25.94 -5.57 0.88
CA ALA A 211 26.83 -6.02 -0.19
C ALA A 211 27.08 -7.54 -0.14
N GLN A 212 27.20 -8.13 1.06
CA GLN A 212 27.31 -9.58 1.24
C GLN A 212 26.02 -10.30 0.78
N VAL A 213 24.85 -9.74 1.09
CA VAL A 213 23.56 -10.27 0.62
C VAL A 213 23.47 -10.28 -0.91
N LEU A 214 23.89 -9.20 -1.56
CA LEU A 214 23.90 -9.09 -3.01
C LEU A 214 24.91 -10.07 -3.66
N GLU A 215 26.12 -10.22 -3.09
CA GLU A 215 27.12 -11.18 -3.57
C GLU A 215 26.62 -12.63 -3.43
N ALA A 216 25.98 -12.96 -2.29
CA ALA A 216 25.39 -14.28 -2.08
C ALA A 216 24.26 -14.61 -3.09
N ASN A 217 23.67 -13.59 -3.72
CA ASN A 217 22.57 -13.69 -4.68
C ASN A 217 22.97 -13.14 -6.07
N LYS A 218 24.25 -13.11 -6.39
CA LYS A 218 24.81 -12.46 -7.59
C LYS A 218 24.25 -12.97 -8.92
N ASP A 219 23.88 -14.24 -9.00
CA ASP A 219 23.30 -14.82 -10.21
C ASP A 219 21.96 -14.17 -10.56
N PHE A 220 21.11 -13.96 -9.54
CA PHE A 220 19.86 -13.23 -9.70
C PHE A 220 20.12 -11.75 -10.04
N VAL A 221 20.98 -11.10 -9.26
CA VAL A 221 21.31 -9.67 -9.45
C VAL A 221 21.88 -9.41 -10.84
N SER A 222 22.79 -10.25 -11.31
CA SER A 222 23.41 -10.12 -12.64
C SER A 222 22.41 -10.38 -13.77
N LYS A 223 21.48 -11.35 -13.59
CA LYS A 223 20.50 -11.72 -14.59
C LYS A 223 19.39 -10.69 -14.74
N THR A 224 18.89 -10.14 -13.64
CA THR A 224 17.70 -9.29 -13.63
C THR A 224 18.01 -7.81 -13.50
N ASN A 225 19.21 -7.46 -13.01
CA ASN A 225 19.63 -6.09 -12.72
C ASN A 225 18.53 -5.29 -11.97
N PRO A 226 18.11 -5.75 -10.77
CA PRO A 226 16.94 -5.20 -10.10
C PRO A 226 17.16 -3.74 -9.74
N VAL A 227 16.06 -2.98 -9.71
CA VAL A 227 16.03 -1.62 -9.20
C VAL A 227 15.83 -1.67 -7.69
N MET A 228 16.74 -1.09 -6.95
CA MET A 228 16.68 -1.00 -5.49
C MET A 228 16.41 0.46 -5.10
N LEU A 229 15.19 0.75 -4.68
CA LEU A 229 14.81 2.05 -4.13
C LEU A 229 15.16 2.08 -2.65
N ARG A 230 15.97 3.05 -2.23
CA ARG A 230 16.37 3.18 -0.84
C ARG A 230 15.69 4.35 -0.17
N ARG A 231 15.00 4.10 0.94
CA ARG A 231 14.48 5.18 1.78
C ARG A 231 15.62 6.08 2.26
N TRP A 232 15.48 7.36 2.00
CA TRP A 232 16.33 8.38 2.60
C TRP A 232 15.66 8.95 3.85
N ALA A 233 16.26 8.70 5.01
CA ALA A 233 15.71 9.04 6.32
C ALA A 233 16.39 10.23 6.99
N ASP A 234 17.28 10.95 6.31
CA ASP A 234 17.93 12.10 6.88
C ASP A 234 16.95 13.30 6.92
N TRP A 235 16.72 13.78 8.12
CA TRP A 235 15.81 14.90 8.38
C TRP A 235 16.54 16.22 8.15
N GLY A 236 15.82 17.20 7.66
CA GLY A 236 16.31 18.56 7.54
C GLY A 236 16.43 19.27 8.89
N LYS A 237 16.82 20.53 8.84
CA LYS A 237 16.94 21.42 9.99
C LYS A 237 15.99 22.59 9.86
N LEU A 238 15.48 23.06 10.99
CA LEU A 238 14.74 24.31 11.07
C LEU A 238 15.72 25.46 11.33
N GLU A 239 15.81 26.40 10.40
CA GLU A 239 16.60 27.61 10.54
C GLU A 239 15.70 28.83 10.32
N ASN A 240 15.59 29.70 11.33
CA ASN A 240 14.68 30.88 11.30
C ASN A 240 13.23 30.51 10.93
N ASN A 241 12.70 29.45 11.52
CA ASN A 241 11.37 28.87 11.22
C ASN A 241 11.16 28.39 9.77
N ILE A 242 12.22 28.28 8.99
CA ILE A 242 12.16 27.71 7.65
C ILE A 242 12.83 26.33 7.67
N TYR A 243 12.10 25.30 7.24
CA TYR A 243 12.65 23.97 7.09
C TYR A 243 13.65 23.96 5.94
N LYS A 244 14.88 23.52 6.23
CA LYS A 244 15.92 23.27 5.22
C LYS A 244 16.22 21.79 5.18
N PRO A 245 15.84 21.11 4.10
CA PRO A 245 16.15 19.69 3.94
C PRO A 245 17.67 19.47 3.88
N VAL A 246 18.12 18.34 4.42
CA VAL A 246 19.53 17.96 4.36
C VAL A 246 19.85 17.43 2.96
N THR A 247 20.90 17.96 2.37
CA THR A 247 21.48 17.40 1.14
C THR A 247 22.13 16.06 1.42
N TYR A 248 22.38 15.29 0.39
CA TYR A 248 22.97 13.96 0.40
C TYR A 248 24.10 13.80 1.43
N SER A 249 23.97 12.83 2.34
CA SER A 249 24.98 12.55 3.38
C SER A 249 26.04 11.58 2.89
N ALA A 250 27.23 11.60 3.54
CA ALA A 250 28.29 10.62 3.27
C ALA A 250 27.83 9.15 3.43
N LYS A 251 26.88 8.90 4.34
CA LYS A 251 26.28 7.59 4.54
C LYS A 251 25.47 7.12 3.33
N MET A 252 24.78 8.04 2.64
CA MET A 252 24.08 7.71 1.40
C MET A 252 25.04 7.40 0.24
N GLU A 253 26.23 8.01 0.21
CA GLU A 253 27.25 7.70 -0.79
C GLU A 253 27.74 6.23 -0.71
N GLU A 254 27.73 5.62 0.47
CA GLU A 254 28.06 4.20 0.63
C GLU A 254 26.96 3.31 0.03
N TRP A 255 25.69 3.62 0.26
CA TRP A 255 24.57 2.91 -0.36
C TRP A 255 24.52 3.09 -1.88
N LYS A 256 24.89 4.27 -2.37
CA LYS A 256 24.98 4.55 -3.81
C LYS A 256 25.98 3.63 -4.53
N LYS A 257 27.06 3.23 -3.88
CA LYS A 257 28.01 2.24 -4.42
C LYS A 257 27.35 0.89 -4.71
N LEU A 258 26.26 0.58 -4.05
CA LEU A 258 25.42 -0.61 -4.27
C LEU A 258 24.32 -0.38 -5.31
N LYS A 259 24.34 0.77 -6.03
CA LYS A 259 23.35 1.19 -7.03
C LYS A 259 21.94 1.34 -6.48
N GLU A 260 21.80 1.61 -5.17
CA GLU A 260 20.54 1.97 -4.60
C GLU A 260 20.16 3.41 -4.96
N VAL A 261 18.92 3.61 -5.36
CA VAL A 261 18.37 4.92 -5.75
C VAL A 261 17.65 5.54 -4.55
N PRO A 262 18.10 6.73 -4.08
CA PRO A 262 17.42 7.39 -2.97
C PRO A 262 15.98 7.74 -3.30
N THR A 263 15.07 7.43 -2.37
CA THR A 263 13.66 7.78 -2.49
C THR A 263 13.13 8.37 -1.19
N ALA A 264 12.08 9.17 -1.30
CA ALA A 264 11.49 9.87 -0.16
C ALA A 264 10.69 8.94 0.74
N TRP A 265 10.51 9.35 1.98
CA TRP A 265 9.54 8.84 2.93
C TRP A 265 8.95 10.01 3.72
N ILE A 266 8.06 9.74 4.67
CA ILE A 266 7.29 10.75 5.39
C ILE A 266 8.20 11.62 6.27
N PRO A 267 8.25 12.95 6.09
CA PRO A 267 9.07 13.87 6.88
C PRO A 267 8.32 14.34 8.14
N ALA A 268 8.03 13.44 9.06
CA ALA A 268 7.18 13.77 10.21
C ALA A 268 7.89 14.55 11.32
N ARG A 269 9.23 14.53 11.39
CA ARG A 269 10.01 15.14 12.47
C ARG A 269 10.69 16.45 12.05
N VAL A 270 9.90 17.49 11.77
CA VAL A 270 10.41 18.77 11.29
C VAL A 270 10.37 19.85 12.38
N ARG A 271 9.22 20.03 13.01
CA ARG A 271 8.97 21.07 14.02
C ARG A 271 8.62 20.40 15.34
N GLU A 272 9.09 20.98 16.46
CA GLU A 272 8.66 20.58 17.78
C GLU A 272 7.30 21.20 18.11
N ARG A 273 6.62 20.59 19.11
CA ARG A 273 5.34 21.07 19.66
C ARG A 273 5.35 22.58 19.93
N ASP A 274 4.27 23.23 19.60
CA ASP A 274 3.98 24.62 19.92
C ASP A 274 2.56 24.80 20.50
N ALA A 275 2.11 26.04 20.67
CA ALA A 275 0.81 26.34 21.25
C ALA A 275 -0.39 25.92 20.37
N GLU A 276 -0.19 25.75 19.07
CA GLU A 276 -1.23 25.36 18.13
C GLU A 276 -1.28 23.83 17.92
N HIS A 277 -0.16 23.13 18.20
CA HIS A 277 0.02 21.68 17.97
C HIS A 277 0.22 20.91 19.28
N LEU A 278 -0.67 21.14 20.27
CA LEU A 278 -0.57 20.52 21.60
C LEU A 278 -0.79 19.01 21.59
N GLY A 279 -1.42 18.47 20.55
CA GLY A 279 -1.72 17.04 20.42
C GLY A 279 -0.54 16.15 20.05
N CYS A 280 0.56 16.72 19.54
CA CYS A 280 1.73 15.98 19.07
C CYS A 280 3.04 16.49 19.67
N ASP A 281 4.11 15.71 19.58
CA ASP A 281 5.47 16.11 19.98
C ASP A 281 6.22 16.77 18.82
N PHE A 282 5.91 16.33 17.60
CA PHE A 282 6.49 16.84 16.37
C PHE A 282 5.42 17.00 15.30
N TRP A 283 5.62 17.96 14.42
CA TRP A 283 4.75 18.20 13.29
C TRP A 283 5.51 18.74 12.08
N ALA A 284 4.85 18.73 10.92
CA ALA A 284 5.35 19.41 9.72
C ALA A 284 4.21 20.11 9.00
N SER A 285 4.46 21.32 8.52
CA SER A 285 3.52 22.05 7.67
C SER A 285 3.54 21.48 6.26
N LYS A 286 2.50 21.82 5.48
CA LYS A 286 2.45 21.49 4.04
C LYS A 286 3.70 22.00 3.30
N GLU A 287 4.14 23.21 3.61
CA GLU A 287 5.33 23.83 3.03
C GLU A 287 6.61 23.09 3.39
N ASP A 288 6.72 22.59 4.62
CA ASP A 288 7.86 21.79 5.06
C ASP A 288 7.92 20.46 4.28
N VAL A 289 6.77 19.81 4.11
CA VAL A 289 6.67 18.55 3.34
C VAL A 289 7.06 18.76 1.86
N LEU A 290 6.62 19.84 1.23
CA LEU A 290 7.01 20.16 -0.14
C LEU A 290 8.51 20.47 -0.24
N ARG A 291 9.07 21.23 0.71
CA ARG A 291 10.51 21.50 0.74
C ARG A 291 11.36 20.25 0.96
N PHE A 292 10.85 19.30 1.71
CA PHE A 292 11.52 18.01 1.90
C PHE A 292 11.74 17.27 0.56
N MET A 293 10.93 17.53 -0.46
CA MET A 293 11.08 16.92 -1.78
C MET A 293 12.21 17.55 -2.63
N GLU A 294 12.71 18.75 -2.27
CA GLU A 294 13.71 19.47 -3.07
C GLU A 294 15.00 18.68 -3.31
N PRO A 295 15.63 18.03 -2.30
CA PRO A 295 16.83 17.23 -2.53
C PRO A 295 16.59 16.05 -3.50
N PHE A 296 15.43 15.41 -3.45
CA PHE A 296 15.09 14.31 -4.37
C PHE A 296 14.94 14.84 -5.78
N ARG A 297 14.27 15.97 -5.96
CA ARG A 297 14.18 16.67 -7.25
C ARG A 297 15.57 16.98 -7.81
N ASP A 298 16.41 17.66 -7.02
CA ASP A 298 17.68 18.22 -7.52
C ASP A 298 18.76 17.14 -7.69
N GLN A 299 18.82 16.18 -6.77
CA GLN A 299 19.91 15.21 -6.71
C GLN A 299 19.56 13.85 -7.34
N VAL A 300 18.28 13.54 -7.53
CA VAL A 300 17.81 12.28 -8.09
C VAL A 300 17.04 12.50 -9.39
N TRP A 301 15.91 13.20 -9.36
CA TRP A 301 15.00 13.29 -10.52
C TRP A 301 15.60 14.03 -11.70
N LEU A 302 16.26 15.15 -11.45
CA LEU A 302 16.94 15.96 -12.47
C LEU A 302 18.42 15.58 -12.69
N SER A 303 18.89 14.59 -11.93
CA SER A 303 20.28 14.14 -12.04
C SER A 303 20.53 13.37 -13.35
N ASN A 304 21.71 13.58 -13.92
CA ASN A 304 22.24 12.78 -15.03
C ASN A 304 23.06 11.56 -14.56
N ASN A 305 22.94 11.17 -13.30
CA ASN A 305 23.64 10.00 -12.77
C ASN A 305 23.13 8.72 -13.46
N PRO A 306 23.98 7.97 -14.17
CA PRO A 306 23.59 6.77 -14.90
C PRO A 306 23.12 5.62 -14.00
N ASP A 307 23.46 5.65 -12.71
CA ASP A 307 23.02 4.63 -11.74
C ASP A 307 21.54 4.85 -11.33
N TYR A 308 20.99 6.06 -11.50
CA TYR A 308 19.60 6.35 -11.21
C TYR A 308 18.68 5.97 -12.39
N THR A 309 18.59 4.68 -12.63
CA THR A 309 17.91 4.09 -13.79
C THR A 309 16.39 4.05 -13.67
N VAL A 310 15.84 4.25 -12.46
CA VAL A 310 14.42 4.44 -12.18
C VAL A 310 14.31 5.57 -11.16
N LYS A 311 13.55 6.59 -11.48
CA LYS A 311 13.33 7.77 -10.66
C LYS A 311 11.92 7.74 -10.10
N CYS A 312 11.82 7.77 -8.77
CA CYS A 312 10.59 7.60 -8.04
C CYS A 312 10.11 8.93 -7.44
N GLY A 313 8.90 9.37 -7.83
CA GLY A 313 8.18 10.43 -7.16
C GLY A 313 7.51 9.92 -5.88
N PHE A 314 7.12 10.83 -4.99
CA PHE A 314 6.57 10.45 -3.67
C PHE A 314 5.44 11.37 -3.25
N VAL A 315 4.36 10.78 -2.70
CA VAL A 315 3.20 11.53 -2.19
C VAL A 315 2.66 10.92 -0.90
N ILE A 316 2.16 11.79 -0.01
CA ILE A 316 1.49 11.42 1.24
C ILE A 316 0.20 12.23 1.41
N PRO A 317 -0.87 11.65 2.00
CA PRO A 317 -2.08 12.40 2.30
C PRO A 317 -1.98 13.24 3.58
N GLY A 318 -1.17 12.84 4.52
CA GLY A 318 -0.95 13.37 5.86
C GLY A 318 -0.35 12.29 6.74
N MET A 319 -0.27 12.51 8.06
CA MET A 319 0.17 11.52 9.05
C MET A 319 -0.39 11.85 10.43
N ASP A 320 -0.74 10.83 11.19
CA ASP A 320 -1.06 10.93 12.62
C ASP A 320 -0.85 9.58 13.30
N ASN A 321 0.28 9.41 13.99
CA ASN A 321 0.68 8.13 14.56
C ASN A 321 0.10 7.81 15.96
N HIS A 322 -1.02 8.45 16.34
CA HIS A 322 -1.70 8.14 17.59
C HIS A 322 -2.22 6.70 17.63
N GLY A 323 -2.64 6.13 16.49
CA GLY A 323 -3.13 4.75 16.39
C GLY A 323 -2.10 3.71 16.78
N CYS A 324 -0.80 3.96 16.56
CA CYS A 324 0.28 3.08 16.98
C CYS A 324 0.95 3.49 18.30
N GLY A 325 0.31 4.38 19.09
CA GLY A 325 0.84 4.85 20.35
C GLY A 325 2.22 5.51 20.25
N GLY A 326 2.48 6.22 19.13
CA GLY A 326 3.78 6.82 18.86
C GLY A 326 4.88 5.75 18.77
N TRP A 327 4.61 4.64 18.07
CA TRP A 327 5.47 3.45 17.94
C TRP A 327 5.84 2.82 19.30
N GLY A 328 4.91 2.90 20.27
CA GLY A 328 5.13 2.38 21.61
C GLY A 328 6.01 3.25 22.52
N HIS A 329 6.41 4.44 22.05
CA HIS A 329 7.27 5.37 22.81
C HIS A 329 6.54 6.63 23.25
N SER A 330 5.24 6.73 23.04
CA SER A 330 4.42 7.90 23.37
C SER A 330 4.96 9.21 22.78
N LYS A 331 5.55 9.13 21.59
CA LYS A 331 5.97 10.30 20.79
C LYS A 331 5.09 10.41 19.57
N PHE A 332 4.31 11.47 19.51
CA PHE A 332 3.31 11.69 18.49
C PHE A 332 3.81 12.65 17.43
N TYR A 333 3.51 12.30 16.18
CA TYR A 333 3.88 13.04 14.98
C TYR A 333 2.64 13.35 14.18
N GLU A 334 2.51 14.56 13.70
CA GLU A 334 1.36 15.00 12.93
C GLU A 334 1.77 15.78 11.68
N ILE A 335 1.15 15.42 10.57
CA ILE A 335 1.13 16.18 9.32
C ILE A 335 -0.34 16.28 8.91
N ASP A 336 -0.92 17.47 9.03
CA ASP A 336 -2.33 17.67 8.69
C ASP A 336 -2.60 17.38 7.21
N ARG A 337 -3.69 16.69 6.93
CA ARG A 337 -4.18 16.44 5.57
C ARG A 337 -4.71 17.72 4.89
N TYR A 338 -5.00 18.76 5.65
CA TYR A 338 -5.64 20.01 5.17
C TYR A 338 -6.86 19.72 4.29
N LYS A 339 -7.69 18.74 4.68
CA LYS A 339 -8.85 18.27 3.90
C LYS A 339 -8.49 17.86 2.47
N GLY A 340 -7.35 17.16 2.32
CA GLY A 340 -6.84 16.66 1.04
C GLY A 340 -5.92 17.63 0.29
N LYS A 341 -5.77 18.89 0.75
CA LYS A 341 -4.92 19.87 0.05
C LYS A 341 -3.43 19.56 0.10
N LEU A 342 -2.97 18.84 1.13
CA LEU A 342 -1.58 18.37 1.16
C LEU A 342 -1.34 17.34 0.04
N TYR A 343 -2.20 16.34 -0.04
CA TYR A 343 -2.09 15.27 -1.04
C TYR A 343 -2.13 15.82 -2.48
N ASP A 344 -3.06 16.73 -2.73
CA ASP A 344 -3.16 17.43 -4.00
C ASP A 344 -1.88 18.23 -4.34
N ALA A 345 -1.35 19.00 -3.37
CA ALA A 345 -0.13 19.77 -3.55
C ALA A 345 1.10 18.88 -3.80
N MET A 346 1.20 17.73 -3.12
CA MET A 346 2.26 16.75 -3.34
C MET A 346 2.21 16.18 -4.76
N TRP A 347 1.03 15.81 -5.24
CA TRP A 347 0.85 15.37 -6.62
C TRP A 347 1.22 16.47 -7.61
N GLN A 348 0.71 17.70 -7.43
CA GLN A 348 1.05 18.86 -8.28
C GLN A 348 2.56 19.10 -8.35
N TYR A 349 3.25 19.01 -7.20
CA TYR A 349 4.71 19.18 -7.17
C TYR A 349 5.41 18.12 -8.03
N ASN A 350 5.06 16.84 -7.87
CA ASN A 350 5.66 15.75 -8.65
C ASN A 350 5.34 15.89 -10.16
N MET A 351 4.13 16.31 -10.52
CA MET A 351 3.70 16.44 -11.93
C MET A 351 4.47 17.52 -12.70
N GLN A 352 5.08 18.50 -12.02
CA GLN A 352 6.00 19.46 -12.67
C GLN A 352 7.24 18.76 -13.23
N TYR A 353 7.59 17.60 -12.70
CA TYR A 353 8.78 16.80 -13.07
C TYR A 353 8.41 15.45 -13.67
N ARG A 354 7.15 15.25 -14.08
CA ARG A 354 6.63 13.97 -14.56
C ARG A 354 7.46 13.33 -15.66
N ASP A 355 8.06 14.13 -16.55
CA ASP A 355 8.87 13.62 -17.66
C ASP A 355 10.21 13.04 -17.21
N SER A 356 10.65 13.39 -16.00
CA SER A 356 11.84 12.85 -15.34
C SER A 356 11.54 11.68 -14.41
N LEU A 357 10.28 11.35 -14.18
CA LEU A 357 9.86 10.29 -13.25
C LEU A 357 9.39 9.06 -14.01
N ASP A 358 9.83 7.88 -13.57
CA ASP A 358 9.41 6.58 -14.11
C ASP A 358 8.23 5.99 -13.32
N MET A 359 8.16 6.30 -12.02
CA MET A 359 7.12 5.82 -11.14
C MET A 359 6.77 6.82 -10.03
N MET A 360 5.57 6.63 -9.46
CA MET A 360 5.11 7.30 -8.25
C MET A 360 4.94 6.29 -7.13
N PHE A 361 5.28 6.70 -5.90
CA PHE A 361 5.10 5.91 -4.70
C PHE A 361 4.23 6.66 -3.68
N ILE A 362 3.14 6.03 -3.26
CA ILE A 362 2.17 6.58 -2.32
C ILE A 362 2.39 5.97 -0.94
N ALA A 363 2.63 6.76 0.07
CA ALA A 363 2.64 6.31 1.46
C ALA A 363 1.36 6.81 2.15
N SER A 364 0.41 5.90 2.37
CA SER A 364 0.29 4.50 2.02
C SER A 364 -1.12 4.17 1.52
N TRP A 365 -1.35 2.92 1.09
CA TRP A 365 -2.70 2.42 0.87
C TRP A 365 -3.47 2.32 2.19
N SER A 366 -2.88 1.69 3.23
CA SER A 366 -3.64 1.21 4.40
C SER A 366 -2.95 1.38 5.76
N ASP A 367 -2.01 2.31 5.95
CA ASP A 367 -1.49 2.52 7.30
C ASP A 367 -2.41 3.40 8.15
N TYR A 368 -3.45 2.76 8.67
CA TYR A 368 -4.42 3.35 9.58
C TYR A 368 -3.83 3.75 10.93
N THR A 369 -2.81 2.99 11.39
CA THR A 369 -2.19 3.22 12.70
C THR A 369 -1.31 4.46 12.72
N GLU A 370 -0.75 4.83 11.58
CA GLU A 370 0.03 6.06 11.39
C GLU A 370 -0.76 7.16 10.65
N GLY A 371 -2.03 6.88 10.29
CA GLY A 371 -2.96 7.88 9.76
C GLY A 371 -2.57 8.44 8.39
N HIS A 372 -1.84 7.67 7.57
CA HIS A 372 -1.47 8.08 6.21
C HIS A 372 -2.06 7.18 5.11
N GLU A 373 -3.14 6.50 5.41
CA GLU A 373 -3.90 5.70 4.46
C GLU A 373 -4.60 6.56 3.39
N ILE A 374 -4.74 6.01 2.16
CA ILE A 374 -5.60 6.54 1.09
C ILE A 374 -6.80 5.64 0.78
N GLU A 375 -6.83 4.42 1.33
CA GLU A 375 -8.01 3.56 1.26
C GLU A 375 -9.24 4.33 1.78
N PRO A 376 -10.42 4.22 1.16
CA PRO A 376 -11.58 5.00 1.55
C PRO A 376 -11.96 4.84 3.03
N THR A 377 -12.18 5.98 3.71
CA THR A 377 -12.58 6.05 5.10
C THR A 377 -13.91 6.80 5.24
N ILE A 378 -14.58 6.64 6.37
CA ILE A 378 -15.83 7.35 6.62
C ILE A 378 -15.61 8.86 6.67
N GLU A 379 -14.47 9.30 7.23
CA GLU A 379 -14.13 10.72 7.40
C GLU A 379 -13.69 11.39 6.08
N ASN A 380 -13.02 10.64 5.20
CA ASN A 380 -12.43 11.20 3.98
C ASN A 380 -13.19 10.82 2.70
N GLY A 381 -14.07 9.81 2.76
CA GLY A 381 -14.75 9.29 1.58
C GLY A 381 -13.77 8.74 0.55
N TYR A 382 -13.98 9.05 -0.70
CA TYR A 382 -13.13 8.65 -1.83
C TYR A 382 -12.15 9.74 -2.28
N ARG A 383 -12.02 10.82 -1.52
CA ARG A 383 -11.26 12.02 -1.90
C ARG A 383 -9.81 11.73 -2.34
N GLU A 384 -9.11 10.89 -1.57
CA GLU A 384 -7.73 10.52 -1.88
C GLU A 384 -7.65 9.66 -3.15
N LEU A 385 -8.59 8.73 -3.37
CA LEU A 385 -8.66 7.94 -4.61
C LEU A 385 -9.04 8.78 -5.83
N GLU A 386 -9.97 9.74 -5.68
CA GLU A 386 -10.33 10.68 -6.75
C GLU A 386 -9.14 11.56 -7.14
N THR A 387 -8.35 12.00 -6.14
CA THR A 387 -7.11 12.75 -6.38
C THR A 387 -6.06 11.87 -7.07
N THR A 388 -5.87 10.63 -6.58
CA THR A 388 -4.94 9.66 -7.18
C THR A 388 -5.30 9.39 -8.64
N LEU A 389 -6.56 9.07 -8.94
CA LEU A 389 -7.03 8.80 -10.30
C LEU A 389 -6.77 9.96 -11.24
N ARG A 390 -7.09 11.19 -10.81
CA ARG A 390 -6.87 12.39 -11.61
C ARG A 390 -5.41 12.59 -12.01
N TYR A 391 -4.47 12.39 -11.08
CA TYR A 391 -3.05 12.56 -11.38
C TYR A 391 -2.41 11.34 -12.01
N ALA A 392 -2.80 10.13 -11.62
CA ALA A 392 -2.33 8.90 -12.25
C ALA A 392 -2.74 8.84 -13.72
N SER A 393 -3.94 9.31 -14.06
CA SER A 393 -4.39 9.37 -15.47
C SER A 393 -3.52 10.30 -16.33
N VAL A 394 -3.13 11.47 -15.79
CA VAL A 394 -2.20 12.40 -16.46
C VAL A 394 -0.78 11.82 -16.54
N PHE A 395 -0.31 11.18 -15.46
CA PHE A 395 1.03 10.62 -15.38
C PHE A 395 1.22 9.43 -16.33
N LYS A 396 0.22 8.58 -16.43
CA LYS A 396 0.23 7.33 -17.23
C LYS A 396 -0.47 7.47 -18.59
N GLU A 397 -1.09 8.61 -18.88
CA GLU A 397 -1.77 8.94 -20.13
C GLU A 397 -2.94 7.99 -20.45
N PHE A 398 -3.92 7.91 -19.55
CA PHE A 398 -5.18 7.19 -19.75
C PHE A 398 -6.40 8.04 -19.36
N GLU A 399 -7.60 7.67 -19.84
CA GLU A 399 -8.85 8.36 -19.52
C GLU A 399 -9.39 7.94 -18.15
N PRO A 400 -9.59 8.90 -17.21
CA PRO A 400 -10.09 8.58 -15.87
C PRO A 400 -11.59 8.29 -15.86
N ASN A 401 -12.03 7.34 -15.01
CA ASN A 401 -13.44 7.06 -14.75
C ASN A 401 -13.73 7.19 -13.26
N ILE A 402 -14.17 8.37 -12.81
CA ILE A 402 -14.43 8.66 -11.39
C ILE A 402 -15.58 7.79 -10.85
N SER A 403 -16.61 7.49 -11.64
CA SER A 403 -17.75 6.68 -11.20
C SER A 403 -17.35 5.24 -10.86
N ALA A 404 -16.29 4.74 -11.50
CA ALA A 404 -15.75 3.40 -11.25
C ALA A 404 -15.18 3.20 -9.84
N LEU A 405 -14.76 4.26 -9.16
CA LEU A 405 -14.13 4.17 -7.82
C LEU A 405 -15.04 3.53 -6.76
N ARG A 406 -16.36 3.54 -6.96
CA ARG A 406 -17.34 2.99 -6.01
C ARG A 406 -17.72 1.54 -6.28
N LEU A 407 -17.47 1.05 -7.50
CA LEU A 407 -17.87 -0.30 -7.90
C LEU A 407 -17.22 -1.42 -7.06
N PRO A 408 -15.92 -1.36 -6.72
CA PRO A 408 -15.30 -2.39 -5.87
C PRO A 408 -15.94 -2.49 -4.49
N HIS A 409 -16.35 -1.38 -3.89
CA HIS A 409 -17.05 -1.38 -2.61
C HIS A 409 -18.44 -2.04 -2.72
N GLN A 410 -19.19 -1.72 -3.77
CA GLN A 410 -20.49 -2.35 -4.03
C GLN A 410 -20.34 -3.85 -4.28
N LEU A 411 -19.32 -4.27 -5.04
CA LEU A 411 -19.02 -5.67 -5.26
C LEU A 411 -18.70 -6.39 -3.94
N PHE A 412 -17.88 -5.80 -3.09
CA PHE A 412 -17.56 -6.35 -1.77
C PHE A 412 -18.82 -6.55 -0.91
N GLN A 413 -19.72 -5.57 -0.89
CA GLN A 413 -21.00 -5.69 -0.18
C GLN A 413 -21.85 -6.85 -0.73
N MET A 414 -21.89 -7.04 -2.05
CA MET A 414 -22.59 -8.18 -2.68
C MET A 414 -21.93 -9.51 -2.32
N ARG A 415 -20.58 -9.60 -2.29
CA ARG A 415 -19.86 -10.79 -1.83
C ARG A 415 -20.29 -11.18 -0.41
N LYS A 416 -20.34 -10.20 0.50
CA LYS A 416 -20.77 -10.43 1.89
C LYS A 416 -22.24 -10.82 1.99
N ALA A 417 -23.09 -10.30 1.14
CA ALA A 417 -24.49 -10.74 1.06
C ALA A 417 -24.60 -12.20 0.60
N VAL A 418 -23.84 -12.60 -0.40
CA VAL A 418 -23.79 -14.00 -0.88
C VAL A 418 -23.24 -14.93 0.21
N GLU A 419 -22.21 -14.52 0.94
CA GLU A 419 -21.68 -15.29 2.07
C GLU A 419 -22.79 -15.56 3.11
N LEU A 420 -23.61 -14.55 3.45
CA LEU A 420 -24.74 -14.71 4.36
C LEU A 420 -25.82 -15.65 3.82
N LEU A 421 -26.17 -15.56 2.53
CA LEU A 421 -27.10 -16.48 1.88
C LEU A 421 -26.59 -17.95 1.94
N ASN A 422 -25.30 -18.15 1.69
CA ASN A 422 -24.68 -19.48 1.78
C ASN A 422 -24.73 -20.07 3.21
N LEU A 423 -24.60 -19.23 4.24
CA LEU A 423 -24.67 -19.66 5.65
C LEU A 423 -26.07 -20.18 6.03
N ILE A 424 -27.11 -19.69 5.39
CA ILE A 424 -28.50 -20.19 5.59
C ILE A 424 -28.90 -21.29 4.62
N GLY A 425 -27.94 -21.82 3.84
CA GLY A 425 -28.13 -22.99 2.99
C GLY A 425 -28.57 -22.70 1.54
N LEU A 426 -28.69 -21.45 1.16
CA LEU A 426 -28.98 -21.03 -0.22
C LEU A 426 -27.66 -20.95 -0.99
N LYS A 427 -27.42 -21.92 -1.86
CA LYS A 427 -26.23 -21.93 -2.73
C LYS A 427 -26.58 -21.35 -4.09
N GLU A 428 -25.99 -20.20 -4.39
CA GLU A 428 -26.24 -19.45 -5.62
C GLU A 428 -24.99 -19.43 -6.52
N ASP A 429 -24.71 -20.56 -7.20
CA ASP A 429 -23.56 -20.69 -8.10
C ASP A 429 -23.57 -19.63 -9.23
N LEU A 430 -24.77 -19.32 -9.78
CA LEU A 430 -24.91 -18.31 -10.82
C LEU A 430 -24.57 -16.90 -10.29
N LEU A 431 -25.00 -16.58 -9.09
CA LEU A 431 -24.73 -15.30 -8.45
C LEU A 431 -23.22 -15.12 -8.23
N THR A 432 -22.54 -16.15 -7.72
CA THR A 432 -21.07 -16.15 -7.58
C THR A 432 -20.37 -15.94 -8.94
N GLN A 433 -20.83 -16.60 -10.00
CA GLN A 433 -20.28 -16.41 -11.35
C GLN A 433 -20.49 -14.99 -11.89
N LEU A 434 -21.65 -14.37 -11.66
CA LEU A 434 -21.90 -12.98 -12.05
C LEU A 434 -20.91 -12.02 -11.35
N LEU A 435 -20.70 -12.19 -10.03
CA LEU A 435 -19.76 -11.37 -9.28
C LEU A 435 -18.31 -11.59 -9.69
N ASP A 436 -17.91 -12.83 -9.99
CA ASP A 436 -16.57 -13.15 -10.52
C ASP A 436 -16.34 -12.50 -11.88
N ASN A 437 -17.32 -12.53 -12.77
CA ASN A 437 -17.23 -11.86 -14.06
C ASN A 437 -17.21 -10.34 -13.91
N ALA A 438 -17.99 -9.77 -13.00
CA ALA A 438 -17.96 -8.33 -12.70
C ALA A 438 -16.57 -7.89 -12.21
N ALA A 439 -15.95 -8.67 -11.29
CA ALA A 439 -14.60 -8.43 -10.81
C ALA A 439 -13.54 -8.42 -11.94
N LEU A 440 -13.63 -9.39 -12.86
CA LEU A 440 -12.74 -9.47 -14.01
C LEU A 440 -12.93 -8.27 -14.95
N GLN A 441 -14.19 -7.87 -15.23
CA GLN A 441 -14.48 -6.71 -16.05
C GLN A 441 -13.94 -5.40 -15.41
N MET A 442 -14.04 -5.26 -14.07
CA MET A 442 -13.42 -4.13 -13.36
C MET A 442 -11.89 -4.14 -13.53
N ALA A 443 -11.28 -5.32 -13.36
CA ALA A 443 -9.83 -5.45 -13.49
C ALA A 443 -9.32 -5.10 -14.90
N GLU A 444 -10.13 -5.30 -15.92
CA GLU A 444 -9.86 -4.96 -17.33
C GLU A 444 -10.24 -3.51 -17.69
N GLY A 445 -10.81 -2.72 -16.75
CA GLY A 445 -11.27 -1.37 -16.99
C GLY A 445 -12.63 -1.27 -17.71
N SER A 446 -13.32 -2.39 -17.89
CA SER A 446 -14.64 -2.48 -18.55
C SER A 446 -15.77 -2.19 -17.53
N TYR A 447 -15.72 -1.02 -16.92
CA TYR A 447 -16.56 -0.68 -15.77
C TYR A 447 -18.08 -0.68 -16.04
N GLN A 448 -18.51 -0.35 -17.28
CA GLN A 448 -19.93 -0.42 -17.62
C GLN A 448 -20.43 -1.87 -17.62
N GLN A 449 -19.68 -2.79 -18.23
CA GLN A 449 -20.02 -4.23 -18.23
C GLN A 449 -20.02 -4.80 -16.81
N ALA A 450 -19.06 -4.39 -15.98
CA ALA A 450 -19.06 -4.77 -14.56
C ALA A 450 -20.33 -4.28 -13.84
N ALA A 451 -20.73 -3.03 -14.05
CA ALA A 451 -21.94 -2.47 -13.44
C ALA A 451 -23.21 -3.21 -13.90
N ASP A 452 -23.31 -3.55 -15.19
CA ASP A 452 -24.46 -4.30 -15.73
C ASP A 452 -24.57 -5.70 -15.11
N LEU A 453 -23.45 -6.40 -14.90
CA LEU A 453 -23.42 -7.70 -14.20
C LEU A 453 -23.81 -7.57 -12.72
N MET A 454 -23.37 -6.49 -12.07
CA MET A 454 -23.71 -6.23 -10.67
C MET A 454 -25.20 -5.88 -10.49
N ILE A 455 -25.83 -5.20 -11.44
CA ILE A 455 -27.27 -4.95 -11.43
C ILE A 455 -28.03 -6.29 -11.46
N GLN A 456 -27.65 -7.20 -12.38
CA GLN A 456 -28.25 -8.54 -12.44
C GLN A 456 -28.07 -9.31 -11.11
N ALA A 457 -26.86 -9.28 -10.54
CA ALA A 457 -26.60 -9.90 -9.26
C ALA A 457 -27.44 -9.29 -8.11
N SER A 458 -27.60 -7.97 -8.11
CA SER A 458 -28.42 -7.26 -7.11
C SER A 458 -29.89 -7.65 -7.16
N GLU A 459 -30.46 -7.79 -8.35
CA GLU A 459 -31.83 -8.26 -8.56
C GLU A 459 -32.02 -9.69 -8.01
N MET A 460 -31.07 -10.58 -8.25
CA MET A 460 -31.10 -11.95 -7.72
C MET A 460 -31.01 -11.96 -6.18
N ILE A 461 -30.08 -11.19 -5.58
CA ILE A 461 -29.96 -11.07 -4.12
C ILE A 461 -31.27 -10.57 -3.52
N GLY A 462 -31.94 -9.59 -4.15
CA GLY A 462 -33.24 -9.08 -3.73
C GLY A 462 -34.30 -10.16 -3.71
N GLN A 463 -34.43 -10.98 -4.76
CA GLN A 463 -35.37 -12.09 -4.86
C GLN A 463 -35.13 -13.17 -3.79
N GLU A 464 -33.85 -13.53 -3.53
CA GLU A 464 -33.53 -14.51 -2.48
C GLU A 464 -33.87 -13.98 -1.07
N ASN A 465 -33.59 -12.70 -0.79
CA ASN A 465 -33.96 -12.06 0.47
C ASN A 465 -35.47 -12.04 0.70
N GLU A 466 -36.29 -11.81 -0.35
CA GLU A 466 -37.75 -11.87 -0.26
C GLU A 466 -38.23 -13.29 0.09
N LYS A 467 -37.67 -14.34 -0.49
CA LYS A 467 -37.98 -15.73 -0.13
C LYS A 467 -37.68 -16.01 1.35
N VAL A 468 -36.49 -15.57 1.83
CA VAL A 468 -36.12 -15.70 3.25
C VAL A 468 -37.14 -15.02 4.17
N THR A 469 -37.52 -13.79 3.81
CA THR A 469 -38.48 -13.00 4.62
C THR A 469 -39.85 -13.60 4.66
N ASN A 470 -40.32 -14.23 3.57
CA ASN A 470 -41.63 -14.84 3.45
C ASN A 470 -41.69 -16.25 4.03
N ASN A 471 -40.61 -16.81 4.59
CA ASN A 471 -40.50 -18.19 5.08
C ASN A 471 -40.87 -19.25 4.01
N GLU A 472 -40.52 -19.01 2.76
CA GLU A 472 -40.76 -19.91 1.63
C GLU A 472 -39.65 -20.98 1.51
N PHE A 473 -39.33 -21.71 2.60
CA PHE A 473 -38.38 -22.84 2.62
C PHE A 473 -39.02 -24.12 3.07
#